data_4a74f8e903ff905ad619b13e79cf1a97
#
_entry.id   4a74f8e903ff905ad619b13e79cf1a97
#
_cell.length_a   1.000
_cell.length_b   1.000
_cell.length_c   1.000
_cell.angle_alpha   90.00
_cell.angle_beta   90.00
_cell.angle_gamma   90.00
#
_symmetry.space_group_name_H-M   'P 1'
#
loop_
_entity.id
_entity.type
_entity.pdbx_description
1 polymer ?
#
loop_
_entity_poly.entity_id
_entity_poly.type
_entity_poly.pdbx_seq_one_letter_code
_entity_poly.pdbx_strand_id
1 'polypeptide(L)'
;MADNTFIGNIGGDPELRFTPNGKAVLNFNIAENHSKPDGQGGFVEDGTTWRRVSVWGWLGEALAESLKSGDRVIVVGAERLREFTTNDGGQGKSLEVTAKYVGRMPKKSEFDQRNGGGQQGYQQNPGQMQGGGNGQNPAQQVAFDPWAQSNAQPQFNNGPNDTPPF
;
A
#
# COMPACT_ATOMS: atom_id res chain seq x y z
N MET A 1 -26.38 -4.12 5.61
CA MET A 1 -25.46 -3.07 6.08
C MET A 1 -24.52 -2.74 4.96
N ALA A 2 -24.27 -1.46 4.73
CA ALA A 2 -23.28 -1.03 3.75
C ALA A 2 -21.87 -1.29 4.30
N ASP A 3 -20.96 -1.73 3.42
CA ASP A 3 -19.55 -1.81 3.76
C ASP A 3 -18.90 -0.44 3.52
N ASN A 4 -18.13 0.01 4.49
CA ASN A 4 -17.35 1.22 4.43
C ASN A 4 -15.86 0.88 4.37
N THR A 5 -15.06 1.82 3.87
CA THR A 5 -13.60 1.69 3.83
C THR A 5 -12.98 2.66 4.82
N PHE A 6 -12.08 2.15 5.65
CA PHE A 6 -11.38 2.91 6.67
C PHE A 6 -9.88 2.77 6.43
N ILE A 7 -9.14 3.87 6.61
CA ILE A 7 -7.68 3.88 6.51
C ILE A 7 -7.13 4.47 7.80
N GLY A 8 -6.26 3.73 8.48
CA GLY A 8 -5.69 4.19 9.73
C GLY A 8 -4.43 3.42 10.11
N ASN A 9 -3.85 3.81 11.23
CA ASN A 9 -2.70 3.11 11.81
C ASN A 9 -3.16 2.24 12.98
N ILE A 10 -2.59 1.04 13.10
CA ILE A 10 -2.88 0.14 14.23
C ILE A 10 -2.29 0.76 15.50
N GLY A 11 -3.14 1.00 16.51
CA GLY A 11 -2.76 1.73 17.73
C GLY A 11 -2.24 0.87 18.88
N GLY A 12 -2.16 -0.43 18.70
CA GLY A 12 -1.64 -1.40 19.68
C GLY A 12 -1.50 -2.75 19.03
N ASP A 13 -0.89 -3.73 19.70
CA ASP A 13 -0.70 -5.05 19.11
C ASP A 13 -2.06 -5.75 18.87
N PRO A 14 -2.27 -6.32 17.67
CA PRO A 14 -3.45 -7.12 17.38
C PRO A 14 -3.55 -8.35 18.30
N GLU A 15 -4.74 -8.63 18.80
CA GLU A 15 -5.00 -9.73 19.72
C GLU A 15 -5.86 -10.80 19.06
N LEU A 16 -5.30 -11.99 18.85
CA LEU A 16 -6.02 -13.16 18.39
C LEU A 16 -6.66 -13.88 19.56
N ARG A 17 -7.97 -14.11 19.49
CA ARG A 17 -8.72 -14.88 20.47
C ARG A 17 -9.56 -15.93 19.78
N PHE A 18 -9.92 -16.97 20.52
CA PHE A 18 -10.87 -17.99 20.09
C PHE A 18 -12.12 -17.95 20.92
N THR A 19 -13.26 -18.00 20.26
CA THR A 19 -14.54 -18.14 20.95
C THR A 19 -14.71 -19.54 21.54
N PRO A 20 -15.64 -19.76 22.49
CA PRO A 20 -15.92 -21.08 23.03
C PRO A 20 -16.26 -22.14 21.95
N ASN A 21 -16.76 -21.69 20.81
CA ASN A 21 -17.09 -22.54 19.66
C ASN A 21 -15.89 -22.74 18.71
N GLY A 22 -14.67 -22.37 19.12
CA GLY A 22 -13.45 -22.53 18.35
C GLY A 22 -13.27 -21.57 17.18
N LYS A 23 -14.10 -20.52 17.08
CA LYS A 23 -14.00 -19.53 15.99
C LYS A 23 -12.98 -18.46 16.33
N ALA A 24 -11.99 -18.28 15.47
CA ALA A 24 -10.98 -17.24 15.63
C ALA A 24 -11.56 -15.83 15.43
N VAL A 25 -11.08 -14.89 16.21
CA VAL A 25 -11.32 -13.43 16.03
C VAL A 25 -10.05 -12.67 16.37
N LEU A 26 -9.57 -11.89 15.41
CA LEU A 26 -8.48 -10.95 15.60
C LEU A 26 -9.06 -9.57 15.89
N ASN A 27 -8.65 -8.97 17.01
CA ASN A 27 -9.10 -7.64 17.43
C ASN A 27 -7.92 -6.68 17.45
N PHE A 28 -8.11 -5.48 16.92
CA PHE A 28 -7.17 -4.38 17.01
C PHE A 28 -7.88 -3.04 16.88
N ASN A 29 -7.23 -1.97 17.29
CA ASN A 29 -7.75 -0.62 17.12
C ASN A 29 -7.02 0.08 15.98
N ILE A 30 -7.73 0.89 15.19
CA ILE A 30 -7.16 1.77 14.19
C ILE A 30 -7.39 3.23 14.58
N ALA A 31 -6.35 4.04 14.41
CA ALA A 31 -6.38 5.48 14.55
C ALA A 31 -6.45 6.12 13.16
N GLU A 32 -7.52 6.82 12.87
CA GLU A 32 -7.67 7.67 11.69
C GLU A 32 -7.44 9.12 12.08
N ASN A 33 -6.29 9.67 11.67
CA ASN A 33 -5.93 11.05 11.98
C ASN A 33 -6.59 11.97 10.96
N HIS A 34 -7.24 13.01 11.47
CA HIS A 34 -7.85 14.06 10.66
C HIS A 34 -6.93 15.27 10.65
N SER A 35 -6.85 15.93 9.50
CA SER A 35 -6.11 17.17 9.33
C SER A 35 -6.95 18.18 8.58
N LYS A 36 -6.79 19.47 8.92
CA LYS A 36 -7.43 20.58 8.23
C LYS A 36 -6.39 21.59 7.74
N PRO A 37 -6.67 22.34 6.66
CA PRO A 37 -5.78 23.40 6.22
C PRO A 37 -5.58 24.46 7.32
N ASP A 38 -4.35 24.95 7.48
CA ASP A 38 -3.98 25.99 8.47
C ASP A 38 -4.20 27.42 7.95
N GLY A 39 -4.63 27.57 6.69
CA GLY A 39 -4.80 28.88 6.03
C GLY A 39 -3.51 29.50 5.51
N GLN A 40 -2.36 28.87 5.73
CA GLN A 40 -1.03 29.33 5.26
C GLN A 40 -0.40 28.36 4.23
N GLY A 41 -1.20 27.41 3.72
CA GLY A 41 -0.77 26.42 2.74
C GLY A 41 -0.25 25.12 3.36
N GLY A 42 -0.33 24.98 4.69
CA GLY A 42 -0.03 23.76 5.45
C GLY A 42 -1.30 23.06 5.96
N PHE A 43 -1.10 22.01 6.77
CA PHE A 43 -2.16 21.26 7.44
C PHE A 43 -1.83 21.13 8.92
N VAL A 44 -2.86 21.30 9.77
CA VAL A 44 -2.78 21.06 11.21
C VAL A 44 -3.65 19.86 11.57
N GLU A 45 -3.26 19.17 12.63
CA GLU A 45 -4.04 18.04 13.16
C GLU A 45 -5.41 18.53 13.69
N ASP A 46 -6.48 17.82 13.30
CA ASP A 46 -7.87 18.12 13.67
C ASP A 46 -8.52 16.97 14.45
N GLY A 47 -7.71 16.15 15.10
CA GLY A 47 -8.14 15.06 15.94
C GLY A 47 -7.96 13.68 15.35
N THR A 48 -8.32 12.68 16.12
CA THR A 48 -8.19 11.25 15.77
C THR A 48 -9.49 10.52 16.04
N THR A 49 -9.97 9.77 15.07
CA THR A 49 -11.08 8.84 15.25
C THR A 49 -10.54 7.44 15.50
N TRP A 50 -10.93 6.85 16.62
CA TRP A 50 -10.58 5.48 16.97
C TRP A 50 -11.69 4.51 16.60
N ARG A 51 -11.32 3.39 15.95
CA ARG A 51 -12.24 2.30 15.63
C ARG A 51 -11.69 0.99 16.13
N ARG A 52 -12.54 0.18 16.75
CA ARG A 52 -12.24 -1.18 17.14
C ARG A 52 -12.58 -2.10 15.96
N VAL A 53 -11.60 -2.84 15.45
CA VAL A 53 -11.76 -3.74 14.31
C VAL A 53 -11.75 -5.17 14.80
N SER A 54 -12.71 -5.98 14.31
CA SER A 54 -12.79 -7.42 14.54
C SER A 54 -12.77 -8.15 13.19
N VAL A 55 -11.80 -9.05 13.03
CA VAL A 55 -11.63 -9.90 11.83
C VAL A 55 -11.88 -11.34 12.20
N TRP A 56 -12.87 -11.97 11.59
CA TRP A 56 -13.33 -13.29 11.95
C TRP A 56 -12.76 -14.41 11.08
N GLY A 57 -12.56 -15.57 11.69
CA GLY A 57 -12.18 -16.82 11.03
C GLY A 57 -10.75 -16.82 10.50
N TRP A 58 -10.51 -17.60 9.45
CA TRP A 58 -9.19 -17.83 8.86
C TRP A 58 -8.41 -16.56 8.51
N LEU A 59 -9.15 -15.51 8.09
CA LEU A 59 -8.52 -14.23 7.76
C LEU A 59 -7.91 -13.57 9.01
N GLY A 60 -8.60 -13.66 10.17
CA GLY A 60 -8.06 -13.18 11.45
C GLY A 60 -6.81 -13.94 11.86
N GLU A 61 -6.79 -15.26 11.70
CA GLU A 61 -5.61 -16.10 11.99
C GLU A 61 -4.42 -15.73 11.10
N ALA A 62 -4.65 -15.63 9.78
CA ALA A 62 -3.61 -15.28 8.82
C ALA A 62 -3.01 -13.88 9.05
N LEU A 63 -3.84 -12.92 9.47
CA LEU A 63 -3.42 -11.56 9.73
C LEU A 63 -2.71 -11.38 11.09
N ALA A 64 -2.98 -12.26 12.05
CA ALA A 64 -2.38 -12.19 13.39
C ALA A 64 -0.84 -12.29 13.35
N GLU A 65 -0.29 -13.02 12.39
CA GLU A 65 1.17 -13.17 12.24
C GLU A 65 1.81 -11.99 11.49
N SER A 66 1.05 -11.27 10.69
CA SER A 66 1.56 -10.26 9.77
C SER A 66 1.36 -8.83 10.23
N LEU A 67 0.27 -8.55 10.96
CA LEU A 67 -0.06 -7.21 11.44
C LEU A 67 0.60 -6.90 12.78
N LYS A 68 1.10 -5.68 12.89
CA LYS A 68 1.77 -5.17 14.09
C LYS A 68 1.29 -3.76 14.43
N SER A 69 1.49 -3.37 15.69
CA SER A 69 1.30 -1.99 16.13
C SER A 69 2.07 -1.00 15.23
N GLY A 70 1.43 0.09 14.86
CA GLY A 70 1.97 1.12 13.98
C GLY A 70 1.91 0.79 12.47
N ASP A 71 1.37 -0.37 12.06
CA ASP A 71 1.13 -0.64 10.65
C ASP A 71 -0.03 0.20 10.13
N ARG A 72 0.12 0.71 8.91
CA ARG A 72 -0.96 1.38 8.20
C ARG A 72 -1.79 0.36 7.44
N VAL A 73 -3.11 0.38 7.66
CA VAL A 73 -4.03 -0.60 7.11
C VAL A 73 -5.22 0.04 6.41
N ILE A 74 -5.73 -0.68 5.41
CA ILE A 74 -7.04 -0.44 4.80
C ILE A 74 -7.97 -1.53 5.30
N VAL A 75 -9.09 -1.14 5.88
CA VAL A 75 -10.12 -2.05 6.41
C VAL A 75 -11.42 -1.81 5.66
N VAL A 76 -12.01 -2.86 5.11
CA VAL A 76 -13.34 -2.81 4.49
C VAL A 76 -14.28 -3.66 5.32
N GLY A 77 -15.40 -3.08 5.77
CA GLY A 77 -16.36 -3.79 6.59
C GLY A 77 -17.53 -2.94 7.04
N ALA A 78 -18.38 -3.55 7.85
CA ALA A 78 -19.57 -2.91 8.41
C ALA A 78 -19.25 -2.23 9.75
N GLU A 79 -19.52 -0.93 9.84
CA GLU A 79 -19.36 -0.15 11.06
C GLU A 79 -20.66 -0.11 11.87
N ARG A 80 -20.52 -0.17 13.17
CA ARG A 80 -21.62 0.04 14.15
C ARG A 80 -21.14 0.94 15.26
N LEU A 81 -21.99 1.86 15.67
CA LEU A 81 -21.83 2.59 16.91
C LEU A 81 -22.37 1.71 18.06
N ARG A 82 -21.51 1.39 19.02
CA ARG A 82 -21.86 0.69 20.24
C ARG A 82 -21.86 1.65 21.41
N GLU A 83 -22.96 1.71 22.12
CA GLU A 83 -23.06 2.41 23.39
C GLU A 83 -22.81 1.42 24.55
N PHE A 84 -22.04 1.83 25.53
CA PHE A 84 -21.74 1.03 26.71
C PHE A 84 -21.70 1.92 27.94
N THR A 85 -21.98 1.31 29.11
CA THR A 85 -21.84 2.00 30.37
C THR A 85 -20.45 1.75 30.94
N THR A 86 -19.74 2.82 31.29
CA THR A 86 -18.42 2.73 31.92
C THR A 86 -18.58 2.29 33.38
N ASN A 87 -17.50 1.79 33.99
CA ASN A 87 -17.52 1.34 35.40
C ASN A 87 -17.90 2.45 36.38
N ASP A 88 -17.73 3.71 36.01
CA ASP A 88 -18.09 4.89 36.80
C ASP A 88 -19.54 5.34 36.57
N GLY A 89 -20.35 4.55 35.85
CA GLY A 89 -21.76 4.85 35.55
C GLY A 89 -21.97 5.84 34.38
N GLY A 90 -20.90 6.28 33.73
CA GLY A 90 -20.96 7.13 32.53
C GLY A 90 -21.35 6.33 31.27
N GLN A 91 -21.86 7.03 30.27
CA GLN A 91 -22.10 6.42 28.93
C GLN A 91 -20.91 6.67 27.99
N GLY A 92 -20.37 5.59 27.46
CA GLY A 92 -19.34 5.61 26.44
C GLY A 92 -19.90 5.19 25.09
N LYS A 93 -19.24 5.63 24.02
CA LYS A 93 -19.52 5.23 22.63
C LYS A 93 -18.27 4.69 21.99
N SER A 94 -18.39 3.58 21.26
CA SER A 94 -17.30 2.96 20.52
C SER A 94 -17.73 2.69 19.10
N LEU A 95 -16.88 3.02 18.14
CA LEU A 95 -17.05 2.65 16.75
C LEU A 95 -16.44 1.26 16.55
N GLU A 96 -17.27 0.29 16.24
CA GLU A 96 -16.87 -1.10 16.03
C GLU A 96 -17.04 -1.46 14.55
N VAL A 97 -15.99 -2.03 13.95
CA VAL A 97 -15.96 -2.47 12.56
C VAL A 97 -15.82 -3.98 12.51
N THR A 98 -16.80 -4.65 11.89
CA THR A 98 -16.65 -6.05 11.51
C THR A 98 -16.03 -6.10 10.11
N ALA A 99 -14.76 -6.44 10.05
CA ALA A 99 -14.01 -6.41 8.81
C ALA A 99 -14.29 -7.62 7.92
N LYS A 100 -14.43 -7.39 6.63
CA LYS A 100 -14.47 -8.40 5.56
C LYS A 100 -13.12 -8.54 4.88
N TYR A 101 -12.43 -7.40 4.70
CA TYR A 101 -11.11 -7.35 4.07
C TYR A 101 -10.21 -6.42 4.87
N VAL A 102 -8.97 -6.82 5.00
CA VAL A 102 -7.92 -5.99 5.60
C VAL A 102 -6.66 -6.12 4.76
N GLY A 103 -6.08 -4.99 4.37
CA GLY A 103 -4.81 -4.93 3.67
C GLY A 103 -3.80 -4.08 4.42
N ARG A 104 -2.55 -4.56 4.58
CA ARG A 104 -1.45 -3.76 5.11
C ARG A 104 -0.86 -2.91 3.99
N MET A 105 -0.68 -1.62 4.25
CA MET A 105 0.02 -0.72 3.35
C MET A 105 1.53 -0.77 3.65
N PRO A 106 2.40 -0.93 2.64
CA PRO A 106 3.84 -0.90 2.87
C PRO A 106 4.27 0.49 3.36
N LYS A 107 5.23 0.53 4.29
CA LYS A 107 5.87 1.78 4.70
C LYS A 107 6.90 2.20 3.65
N LYS A 108 7.06 3.50 3.42
CA LYS A 108 8.07 4.02 2.48
C LYS A 108 9.47 3.48 2.81
N SER A 109 9.80 3.37 4.10
CA SER A 109 11.07 2.79 4.56
C SER A 109 11.27 1.33 4.11
N GLU A 110 10.21 0.53 4.02
CA GLU A 110 10.30 -0.85 3.53
C GLU A 110 10.58 -0.90 2.03
N PHE A 111 10.06 0.08 1.28
CA PHE A 111 10.33 0.23 -0.15
C PHE A 111 11.77 0.69 -0.41
N ASP A 112 12.25 1.68 0.36
CA ASP A 112 13.59 2.23 0.23
C ASP A 112 14.66 1.17 0.56
N GLN A 113 14.42 0.29 1.55
CA GLN A 113 15.30 -0.83 1.87
C GLN A 113 15.41 -1.87 0.75
N ARG A 114 14.34 -2.11 0.00
CA ARG A 114 14.37 -3.03 -1.15
C ARG A 114 15.13 -2.45 -2.34
N ASN A 115 15.06 -1.14 -2.55
CA ASN A 115 15.73 -0.46 -3.67
C ASN A 115 17.15 0.01 -3.34
N GLY A 116 17.52 0.14 -2.07
CA GLY A 116 18.84 0.58 -1.64
C GLY A 116 19.96 -0.46 -1.81
N GLY A 117 19.62 -1.71 -2.13
CA GLY A 117 20.60 -2.81 -2.29
C GLY A 117 21.18 -2.96 -3.70
N GLY A 118 20.81 -2.14 -4.67
CA GLY A 118 21.15 -2.32 -6.10
C GLY A 118 22.02 -1.24 -6.75
N GLN A 119 22.56 -0.28 -5.99
CA GLN A 119 23.50 0.71 -6.54
C GLN A 119 24.94 0.28 -6.29
N GLN A 120 25.36 -0.86 -6.90
CA GLN A 120 26.76 -1.08 -7.18
C GLN A 120 27.20 -0.07 -8.21
N GLY A 121 28.03 0.87 -7.77
CA GLY A 121 28.54 1.97 -8.55
C GLY A 121 29.18 1.53 -9.84
N TYR A 122 28.73 2.12 -10.92
CA TYR A 122 29.59 2.33 -12.07
C TYR A 122 30.69 3.29 -11.63
N GLN A 123 31.78 2.75 -11.11
CA GLN A 123 33.05 3.45 -10.97
C GLN A 123 33.53 3.73 -12.38
N GLN A 124 33.25 4.94 -12.87
CA GLN A 124 33.99 5.50 -14.00
C GLN A 124 35.45 5.64 -13.54
N ASN A 125 36.30 4.80 -14.10
CA ASN A 125 37.73 4.91 -13.98
C ASN A 125 38.21 5.99 -14.99
N PRO A 126 38.63 7.19 -14.55
CA PRO A 126 39.29 8.14 -15.43
C PRO A 126 40.78 7.89 -15.35
N GLY A 127 41.32 7.18 -16.34
CA GLY A 127 42.77 7.02 -16.34
C GLY A 127 43.34 6.14 -17.45
N GLN A 128 43.78 6.80 -18.42
CA GLN A 128 44.99 6.68 -19.22
C GLN A 128 44.77 6.42 -20.71
N MET A 129 44.86 7.55 -21.42
CA MET A 129 45.33 7.56 -22.80
C MET A 129 46.83 7.21 -22.84
N GLN A 130 47.19 6.16 -23.55
CA GLN A 130 48.48 6.11 -24.25
C GLN A 130 48.39 5.11 -25.40
N GLY A 131 48.51 5.63 -26.56
CA GLY A 131 49.01 5.45 -27.89
C GLY A 131 49.23 4.04 -28.43
N GLY A 132 48.87 3.93 -29.71
CA GLY A 132 49.65 3.12 -30.67
C GLY A 132 48.98 1.85 -31.21
N GLY A 133 48.62 1.87 -32.51
CA GLY A 133 48.82 0.69 -33.34
C GLY A 133 47.64 -0.17 -33.75
N ASN A 134 47.05 0.16 -34.88
CA ASN A 134 46.75 -0.73 -36.04
C ASN A 134 46.18 -2.13 -35.75
N GLY A 135 45.00 -2.42 -36.33
CA GLY A 135 44.70 -3.78 -36.74
C GLY A 135 43.33 -4.34 -36.40
N GLN A 136 42.46 -4.39 -37.42
CA GLN A 136 41.46 -5.43 -37.64
C GLN A 136 40.25 -5.54 -36.75
N ASN A 137 39.12 -5.21 -37.34
CA ASN A 137 37.77 -5.46 -36.98
C ASN A 137 37.48 -6.99 -36.82
N PRO A 138 36.82 -7.44 -35.76
CA PRO A 138 35.84 -8.48 -35.93
C PRO A 138 34.50 -8.17 -35.22
N ALA A 139 33.45 -8.32 -36.02
CA ALA A 139 32.11 -8.76 -35.65
C ALA A 139 31.42 -8.12 -34.44
N GLN A 140 30.49 -7.25 -34.74
CA GLN A 140 29.39 -6.80 -33.88
C GLN A 140 28.61 -8.00 -33.32
N GLN A 141 28.77 -8.25 -32.04
CA GLN A 141 27.75 -8.93 -31.26
C GLN A 141 26.71 -7.90 -30.86
N VAL A 142 25.60 -7.89 -31.58
CA VAL A 142 24.38 -7.16 -31.19
C VAL A 142 23.86 -7.78 -29.90
N ALA A 143 23.96 -7.03 -28.79
CA ALA A 143 23.27 -7.35 -27.56
C ALA A 143 21.75 -7.33 -27.86
N PHE A 144 21.12 -8.47 -27.63
CA PHE A 144 19.67 -8.62 -27.77
C PHE A 144 18.98 -7.80 -26.67
N ASP A 145 18.37 -6.69 -27.07
CA ASP A 145 17.53 -5.86 -26.18
C ASP A 145 16.08 -6.35 -26.27
N PRO A 146 15.53 -6.97 -25.21
CA PRO A 146 14.16 -7.51 -25.22
C PRO A 146 13.08 -6.45 -25.34
N TRP A 147 13.39 -5.17 -25.18
CA TRP A 147 12.42 -4.07 -25.17
C TRP A 147 12.40 -3.24 -26.45
N ALA A 148 13.23 -3.54 -27.44
CA ALA A 148 13.34 -2.77 -28.68
C ALA A 148 12.19 -3.01 -29.69
N GLN A 149 11.19 -3.82 -29.39
CA GLN A 149 10.12 -4.21 -30.32
C GLN A 149 8.73 -3.58 -30.05
N SER A 150 8.62 -2.43 -29.46
CA SER A 150 7.30 -1.81 -29.27
C SER A 150 7.11 -0.42 -29.89
N ASN A 151 7.89 -0.06 -30.92
CA ASN A 151 7.66 1.16 -31.70
C ASN A 151 7.33 0.88 -33.18
N ALA A 152 6.40 -0.05 -33.42
CA ALA A 152 5.69 -0.10 -34.71
C ALA A 152 4.40 0.75 -34.54
N GLN A 153 4.49 2.02 -34.88
CA GLN A 153 3.29 2.84 -35.09
C GLN A 153 2.54 2.29 -36.32
N PRO A 154 1.24 1.98 -36.20
CA PRO A 154 0.42 1.75 -37.39
C PRO A 154 0.25 3.08 -38.11
N GLN A 155 0.78 3.17 -39.34
CA GLN A 155 0.47 4.23 -40.29
C GLN A 155 -1.01 4.08 -40.67
N PHE A 156 -1.85 4.99 -40.19
CA PHE A 156 -3.18 5.18 -40.72
C PHE A 156 -3.07 5.88 -42.08
N ASN A 157 -3.31 5.12 -43.12
CA ASN A 157 -3.46 5.64 -44.47
C ASN A 157 -4.83 6.31 -44.58
N ASN A 158 -4.86 7.63 -44.60
CA ASN A 158 -6.05 8.44 -44.81
C ASN A 158 -6.48 8.37 -46.27
N GLY A 159 -7.36 7.43 -46.62
CA GLY A 159 -8.15 7.48 -47.85
C GLY A 159 -9.42 8.31 -47.63
N PRO A 160 -9.81 9.19 -48.54
CA PRO A 160 -11.05 9.99 -48.39
C PRO A 160 -12.24 9.13 -48.77
N ASN A 161 -13.23 9.02 -47.86
CA ASN A 161 -14.56 8.45 -47.98
C ASN A 161 -14.80 7.21 -47.11
N ASP A 162 -15.19 7.46 -45.86
CA ASP A 162 -16.18 6.63 -45.21
C ASP A 162 -16.91 7.45 -44.14
N THR A 163 -18.14 7.80 -44.45
CA THR A 163 -19.12 8.34 -43.53
C THR A 163 -19.64 7.22 -42.64
N PRO A 164 -19.63 7.34 -41.30
CA PRO A 164 -20.24 6.35 -40.44
C PRO A 164 -21.77 6.44 -40.50
N PRO A 165 -22.49 5.32 -40.56
CA PRO A 165 -23.92 5.30 -40.37
C PRO A 165 -24.26 5.33 -38.87
N PHE A 166 -24.93 6.40 -38.46
CA PHE A 166 -25.69 6.62 -37.22
C PHE A 166 -25.02 6.47 -35.87
#